data_410f49a46842b420b4b646d807945685
#
_entry.id   410f49a46842b420b4b646d807945685
#
_cell.length_a   1.000
_cell.length_b   1.000
_cell.length_c   1.000
_cell.angle_alpha   90.00
_cell.angle_beta   90.00
_cell.angle_gamma   90.00
#
_symmetry.space_group_name_H-M   'P 1'
#
loop_
_entity.id
_entity.type
_entity.pdbx_description
1 polymer ?
#
loop_
_entity_poly.entity_id
_entity_poly.type
_entity_poly.pdbx_seq_one_letter_code
_entity_poly.pdbx_strand_id
1 'polypeptide(L)'
;MQKLGIKKWKGRLRIVPNLFVDSAIHTDWLAEDVGNYYGAGIYPLNWRENKFEINLQPTSTSFDVISNNAGYDNRTSFCIELVHKDGASTEEAFAFIEKEKNCMYTIRGVLSNKEKNHNMQLARLHPAEDFKK
;
A
#
# COMPACT_ATOMS: atom_id res chain seq x y z
N MET A 1 12.95 -9.99 17.94
CA MET A 1 13.46 -11.36 18.11
C MET A 1 14.97 -11.46 18.05
N GLN A 2 15.65 -10.80 17.12
CA GLN A 2 17.13 -10.79 17.06
C GLN A 2 17.80 -10.28 18.34
N LYS A 3 17.25 -9.24 18.99
CA LYS A 3 17.74 -8.72 20.27
C LYS A 3 17.64 -9.74 21.44
N LEU A 4 16.80 -10.77 21.32
CA LEU A 4 16.59 -11.82 22.32
C LEU A 4 17.39 -13.09 22.00
N GLY A 5 18.26 -13.06 20.98
CA GLY A 5 19.08 -14.20 20.58
C GLY A 5 18.30 -15.36 19.93
N ILE A 6 17.02 -15.17 19.60
CA ILE A 6 16.21 -16.22 18.98
C ILE A 6 16.58 -16.34 17.51
N LYS A 7 17.27 -17.44 17.16
CA LYS A 7 17.74 -17.72 15.80
C LYS A 7 16.77 -18.59 14.99
N LYS A 8 15.87 -19.32 15.63
CA LYS A 8 14.97 -20.25 14.95
C LYS A 8 13.69 -20.42 15.76
N TRP A 9 12.56 -20.33 15.08
CA TRP A 9 11.24 -20.63 15.63
C TRP A 9 10.75 -21.96 15.04
N LYS A 10 10.25 -22.86 15.91
CA LYS A 10 9.57 -24.09 15.50
C LYS A 10 8.19 -24.08 16.12
N GLY A 11 7.14 -24.14 15.32
CA GLY A 11 5.78 -24.13 15.82
C GLY A 11 4.77 -23.58 14.79
N ARG A 12 3.53 -23.42 15.22
CA ARG A 12 2.46 -22.82 14.43
C ARG A 12 2.22 -21.39 14.91
N LEU A 13 2.19 -20.45 13.98
CA LEU A 13 1.65 -19.12 14.23
C LEU A 13 0.14 -19.15 14.03
N ARG A 14 -0.62 -18.81 15.09
CA ARG A 14 -2.06 -18.61 15.01
C ARG A 14 -2.36 -17.14 15.24
N ILE A 15 -2.90 -16.48 14.23
CA ILE A 15 -3.44 -15.14 14.35
C ILE A 15 -4.94 -15.30 14.60
N VAL A 16 -5.44 -14.70 15.69
CA VAL A 16 -6.87 -14.72 16.04
C VAL A 16 -7.50 -13.45 15.47
N PRO A 17 -8.26 -13.52 14.37
CA PRO A 17 -8.76 -12.34 13.69
C PRO A 17 -9.93 -11.65 14.40
N ASN A 18 -10.55 -12.30 15.39
CA ASN A 18 -11.84 -11.91 15.97
C ASN A 18 -11.72 -11.03 17.24
N LEU A 19 -10.58 -10.35 17.45
CA LEU A 19 -10.42 -9.44 18.59
C LEU A 19 -11.17 -8.11 18.41
N PHE A 20 -11.44 -7.74 17.17
CA PHE A 20 -12.25 -6.57 16.83
C PHE A 20 -13.48 -7.03 16.10
N VAL A 21 -14.61 -6.44 16.46
CA VAL A 21 -15.91 -6.70 15.82
C VAL A 21 -15.98 -5.83 14.57
N ASP A 22 -16.41 -6.42 13.47
CA ASP A 22 -16.74 -5.75 12.23
C ASP A 22 -15.57 -5.36 11.28
N SER A 23 -15.76 -4.33 10.50
CA SER A 23 -14.84 -3.92 9.43
C SER A 23 -13.57 -3.29 9.98
N ALA A 24 -12.41 -3.68 9.44
CA ALA A 24 -11.14 -3.02 9.72
C ALA A 24 -11.11 -1.56 9.24
N ILE A 25 -12.03 -1.21 8.32
CA ILE A 25 -12.18 0.10 7.72
C ILE A 25 -13.52 0.66 8.18
N HIS A 26 -13.53 1.87 8.74
CA HIS A 26 -14.75 2.53 9.17
C HIS A 26 -15.59 2.96 7.96
N THR A 27 -16.92 2.86 8.08
CA THR A 27 -17.86 3.17 6.98
C THR A 27 -17.86 4.63 6.57
N ASP A 28 -17.48 5.54 7.48
CA ASP A 28 -17.45 6.99 7.24
C ASP A 28 -16.12 7.48 6.66
N TRP A 29 -15.15 6.58 6.46
CA TRP A 29 -13.91 6.96 5.79
C TRP A 29 -14.15 7.16 4.30
N LEU A 30 -13.53 8.22 3.76
CA LEU A 30 -13.60 8.50 2.34
C LEU A 30 -12.89 7.39 1.54
N ALA A 31 -13.45 7.03 0.40
CA ALA A 31 -12.87 5.99 -0.46
C ALA A 31 -11.43 6.34 -0.90
N GLU A 32 -11.13 7.63 -1.01
CA GLU A 32 -9.82 8.16 -1.33
C GLU A 32 -8.79 8.03 -0.20
N ASP A 33 -9.25 7.83 1.04
CA ASP A 33 -8.35 7.66 2.19
C ASP A 33 -7.91 6.20 2.37
N VAL A 34 -8.81 5.26 2.08
CA VAL A 34 -8.67 3.85 2.45
C VAL A 34 -7.43 3.17 1.86
N GLY A 35 -7.02 3.55 0.67
CA GLY A 35 -5.81 3.00 0.01
C GLY A 35 -4.50 3.61 0.49
N ASN A 36 -4.56 4.75 1.18
CA ASN A 36 -3.40 5.53 1.60
C ASN A 36 -2.99 5.18 3.03
N TYR A 37 -1.75 5.47 3.41
CA TYR A 37 -1.18 5.09 4.71
C TYR A 37 -1.96 5.62 5.92
N TYR A 38 -2.58 6.79 5.80
CA TYR A 38 -3.38 7.41 6.85
C TYR A 38 -4.79 6.78 6.97
N GLY A 39 -5.26 6.09 5.92
CA GLY A 39 -6.48 5.28 5.92
C GLY A 39 -6.21 3.79 6.19
N ALA A 40 -5.05 3.45 6.77
CA ALA A 40 -4.72 2.08 7.10
C ALA A 40 -5.68 1.51 8.17
N GLY A 41 -6.34 0.41 7.84
CA GLY A 41 -7.36 -0.21 8.68
C GLY A 41 -6.84 -0.70 10.04
N ILE A 42 -7.77 -0.88 10.98
CA ILE A 42 -7.49 -1.43 12.31
C ILE A 42 -7.65 -2.95 12.25
N TYR A 43 -6.53 -3.66 12.44
CA TYR A 43 -6.48 -5.12 12.39
C TYR A 43 -5.98 -5.70 13.72
N PRO A 44 -6.37 -6.93 14.08
CA PRO A 44 -5.86 -7.63 15.28
C PRO A 44 -4.34 -7.80 15.25
N LEU A 45 -3.75 -7.88 14.09
CA LEU A 45 -2.31 -7.86 13.88
C LEU A 45 -1.92 -6.55 13.21
N ASN A 46 -1.22 -5.70 13.94
CA ASN A 46 -0.55 -4.54 13.36
C ASN A 46 0.84 -4.97 12.87
N TRP A 47 1.02 -5.02 11.57
CA TRP A 47 2.28 -5.37 10.92
C TRP A 47 2.82 -4.17 10.15
N ARG A 48 3.95 -3.62 10.59
CA ARG A 48 4.58 -2.43 10.00
C ARG A 48 3.61 -1.25 9.90
N GLU A 49 2.88 -0.96 11.00
CA GLU A 49 1.85 0.09 11.07
C GLU A 49 0.74 -0.09 10.02
N ASN A 50 0.52 -1.31 9.54
CA ASN A 50 -0.41 -1.66 8.47
C ASN A 50 -0.21 -0.83 7.19
N LYS A 51 1.02 -0.43 6.92
CA LYS A 51 1.40 0.30 5.70
C LYS A 51 2.59 -0.33 5.00
N PHE A 52 2.79 0.05 3.75
CA PHE A 52 3.95 -0.33 2.95
C PHE A 52 4.30 0.81 1.98
N GLU A 53 5.47 0.70 1.37
CA GLU A 53 5.98 1.71 0.46
C GLU A 53 6.11 1.16 -0.95
N ILE A 54 5.81 2.01 -1.92
CA ILE A 54 6.11 1.80 -3.34
C ILE A 54 7.03 2.90 -3.84
N ASN A 55 7.87 2.57 -4.80
CA ASN A 55 8.65 3.53 -5.55
C ASN A 55 8.13 3.59 -6.99
N LEU A 56 7.82 4.79 -7.43
CA LEU A 56 7.34 5.11 -8.76
C LEU A 56 8.47 5.78 -9.55
N GLN A 57 8.63 5.40 -10.79
CA GLN A 57 9.55 6.02 -11.73
C GLN A 57 8.77 6.58 -12.91
N PRO A 58 9.03 7.85 -13.33
CA PRO A 58 8.39 8.41 -14.52
C PRO A 58 8.86 7.68 -15.79
N THR A 59 7.90 7.45 -16.68
CA THR A 59 8.10 6.99 -18.05
C THR A 59 7.87 8.14 -19.03
N SER A 60 7.82 7.89 -20.33
CA SER A 60 7.53 8.94 -21.31
C SER A 60 6.11 9.51 -21.20
N THR A 61 5.14 8.75 -20.71
CA THR A 61 3.71 9.12 -20.71
C THR A 61 3.00 8.95 -19.35
N SER A 62 3.62 8.23 -18.41
CA SER A 62 3.02 7.89 -17.13
C SER A 62 4.10 7.57 -16.11
N PHE A 63 3.84 6.61 -15.20
CA PHE A 63 4.75 6.13 -14.17
C PHE A 63 4.68 4.61 -14.06
N ASP A 64 5.80 3.99 -13.68
CA ASP A 64 5.89 2.57 -13.37
C ASP A 64 6.22 2.35 -11.90
N VAL A 65 5.66 1.31 -11.29
CA VAL A 65 6.09 0.83 -9.97
C VAL A 65 7.33 -0.01 -10.15
N ILE A 66 8.48 0.50 -9.71
CA ILE A 66 9.76 -0.19 -9.84
C ILE A 66 10.10 -1.08 -8.65
N SER A 67 9.57 -0.78 -7.47
CA SER A 67 9.74 -1.60 -6.28
C SER A 67 8.64 -1.37 -5.25
N ASN A 68 8.40 -2.36 -4.39
CA ASN A 68 7.62 -2.23 -3.18
C ASN A 68 8.20 -3.10 -2.06
N ASN A 69 7.95 -2.73 -0.81
CA ASN A 69 8.41 -3.49 0.35
C ASN A 69 7.34 -4.43 0.94
N ALA A 70 6.22 -4.61 0.26
CA ALA A 70 5.16 -5.55 0.63
C ALA A 70 5.34 -6.94 0.00
N GLY A 71 6.15 -7.04 -1.08
CA GLY A 71 6.33 -8.27 -1.84
C GLY A 71 5.20 -8.53 -2.83
N TYR A 72 4.43 -7.51 -3.20
CA TYR A 72 3.42 -7.58 -4.25
C TYR A 72 4.09 -7.58 -5.63
N ASP A 73 3.42 -8.16 -6.61
CA ASP A 73 3.86 -8.06 -8.00
C ASP A 73 3.66 -6.63 -8.51
N ASN A 74 4.75 -5.99 -8.98
CA ASN A 74 4.73 -4.58 -9.39
C ASN A 74 3.84 -4.32 -10.62
N ARG A 75 3.59 -5.32 -11.46
CA ARG A 75 2.84 -5.16 -12.71
C ARG A 75 1.36 -5.44 -12.54
N THR A 76 1.01 -6.44 -11.73
CA THR A 76 -0.36 -6.92 -11.61
C THR A 76 -1.09 -6.36 -10.38
N SER A 77 -0.36 -5.95 -9.34
CA SER A 77 -0.97 -5.43 -8.11
C SER A 77 -1.34 -3.94 -8.19
N PHE A 78 -0.79 -3.20 -9.15
CA PHE A 78 -0.97 -1.75 -9.25
C PHE A 78 -1.46 -1.34 -10.64
N CYS A 79 -2.57 -0.62 -10.69
CA CYS A 79 -3.05 0.12 -11.87
C CYS A 79 -2.59 1.57 -11.74
N ILE A 80 -1.85 2.07 -12.72
CA ILE A 80 -1.29 3.42 -12.69
C ILE A 80 -2.09 4.34 -13.60
N GLU A 81 -2.74 5.33 -13.01
CA GLU A 81 -3.51 6.39 -13.64
C GLU A 81 -2.92 7.77 -13.28
N LEU A 82 -1.60 7.83 -13.22
CA LEU A 82 -0.85 9.05 -12.96
C LEU A 82 -0.55 9.79 -14.25
N VAL A 83 -0.63 11.11 -14.20
CA VAL A 83 -0.22 12.00 -15.29
C VAL A 83 0.98 12.84 -14.87
N HIS A 84 1.74 13.29 -15.86
CA HIS A 84 2.85 14.19 -15.62
C HIS A 84 2.34 15.58 -15.23
N LYS A 85 3.02 16.19 -14.27
CA LYS A 85 2.72 17.54 -13.81
C LYS A 85 3.02 18.56 -14.92
N ASP A 86 2.01 19.36 -15.23
CA ASP A 86 2.13 20.51 -16.09
C ASP A 86 2.13 21.83 -15.30
N GLY A 87 3.16 22.63 -15.48
CA GLY A 87 3.23 24.01 -14.95
C GLY A 87 3.14 24.10 -13.43
N ALA A 88 2.18 24.88 -12.94
CA ALA A 88 1.99 25.22 -11.53
C ALA A 88 1.05 24.29 -10.76
N SER A 89 0.62 23.16 -11.35
CA SER A 89 -0.24 22.20 -10.63
C SER A 89 0.43 21.68 -9.37
N THR A 90 -0.36 21.40 -8.34
CA THR A 90 0.11 20.73 -7.11
C THR A 90 0.37 19.26 -7.42
N GLU A 91 1.44 18.71 -6.87
CA GLU A 91 1.67 17.27 -6.94
C GLU A 91 0.81 16.58 -5.90
N GLU A 92 -0.08 15.72 -6.37
CA GLU A 92 -0.95 14.92 -5.52
C GLU A 92 -1.14 13.55 -6.14
N ALA A 93 -0.97 12.50 -5.35
CA ALA A 93 -1.23 11.13 -5.77
C ALA A 93 -1.87 10.34 -4.63
N PHE A 94 -2.94 9.61 -4.95
CA PHE A 94 -3.72 8.82 -4.01
C PHE A 94 -3.84 7.38 -4.48
N ALA A 95 -3.93 6.47 -3.52
CA ALA A 95 -4.20 5.06 -3.77
C ALA A 95 -5.67 4.74 -3.48
N PHE A 96 -6.34 4.17 -4.46
CA PHE A 96 -7.73 3.71 -4.37
C PHE A 96 -7.79 2.19 -4.37
N ILE A 97 -8.81 1.65 -3.71
CA ILE A 97 -9.13 0.22 -3.71
C ILE A 97 -10.42 0.05 -4.51
N GLU A 98 -10.30 -0.43 -5.73
CA GLU A 98 -11.43 -0.58 -6.67
C GLU A 98 -11.65 -2.05 -6.99
N LYS A 99 -12.80 -2.60 -6.55
CA LYS A 99 -13.14 -4.02 -6.74
C LYS A 99 -13.34 -4.44 -8.20
N GLU A 100 -13.63 -3.47 -9.07
CA GLU A 100 -13.92 -3.72 -10.49
C GLU A 100 -12.65 -3.79 -11.35
N LYS A 101 -11.50 -3.41 -10.81
CA LYS A 101 -10.22 -3.47 -11.51
C LYS A 101 -9.45 -4.74 -11.20
N ASN A 102 -8.70 -5.21 -12.19
CA ASN A 102 -7.83 -6.38 -12.08
C ASN A 102 -6.51 -6.09 -11.32
N CYS A 103 -6.48 -5.07 -10.48
CA CYS A 103 -5.35 -4.71 -9.65
C CYS A 103 -5.82 -4.45 -8.21
N MET A 104 -4.91 -4.59 -7.26
CA MET A 104 -5.21 -4.39 -5.84
C MET A 104 -5.33 -2.92 -5.48
N TYR A 105 -4.51 -2.08 -6.10
CA TYR A 105 -4.47 -0.64 -5.89
C TYR A 105 -4.51 0.09 -7.23
N THR A 106 -5.31 1.13 -7.31
CA THR A 106 -5.26 2.12 -8.41
C THR A 106 -4.60 3.38 -7.89
N ILE A 107 -3.51 3.81 -8.51
CA ILE A 107 -2.79 5.03 -8.13
C ILE A 107 -3.18 6.13 -9.11
N ARG A 108 -3.84 7.17 -8.61
CA ARG A 108 -4.29 8.32 -9.39
C ARG A 108 -3.64 9.60 -8.93
N GLY A 109 -3.47 10.52 -9.85
CA GLY A 109 -3.04 11.86 -9.54
C GLY A 109 -2.08 12.46 -10.54
N VAL A 110 -1.35 13.46 -10.05
CA VAL A 110 -0.40 14.26 -10.83
C VAL A 110 0.94 14.28 -10.10
N LEU A 111 2.00 13.81 -10.74
CA LEU A 111 3.36 13.85 -10.21
C LEU A 111 4.34 14.47 -11.20
N SER A 112 5.42 15.01 -10.70
CA SER A 112 6.50 15.58 -11.52
C SER A 112 7.27 14.48 -12.26
N ASN A 113 7.53 14.69 -13.54
CA ASN A 113 8.42 13.83 -14.32
C ASN A 113 9.90 14.26 -14.22
N LYS A 114 10.20 15.35 -13.50
CA LYS A 114 11.57 15.86 -13.30
C LYS A 114 12.31 15.10 -12.21
N GLU A 115 11.59 14.50 -11.28
CA GLU A 115 12.18 13.67 -10.24
C GLU A 115 12.40 12.25 -10.77
N LYS A 116 13.52 11.65 -10.38
CA LYS A 116 13.85 10.29 -10.81
C LYS A 116 12.93 9.23 -10.21
N ASN A 117 12.49 9.45 -8.97
CA ASN A 117 11.65 8.52 -8.22
C ASN A 117 10.72 9.28 -7.29
N HIS A 118 9.51 8.75 -7.11
CA HIS A 118 8.55 9.17 -6.10
C HIS A 118 8.29 8.01 -5.14
N ASN A 119 8.32 8.30 -3.84
CA ASN A 119 7.97 7.33 -2.82
C ASN A 119 6.55 7.60 -2.32
N MET A 120 5.70 6.58 -2.30
CA MET A 120 4.35 6.64 -1.74
C MET A 120 4.17 5.58 -0.66
N GLN A 121 3.44 5.93 0.39
CA GLN A 121 3.02 5.01 1.44
C GLN A 121 1.54 4.64 1.27
N LEU A 122 1.26 3.35 1.21
CA LEU A 122 -0.07 2.79 1.00
C LEU A 122 -0.51 1.97 2.21
N ALA A 123 -1.84 1.88 2.41
CA ALA A 123 -2.44 1.01 3.41
C ALA A 123 -2.26 -0.45 3.04
N ARG A 124 -1.95 -1.29 4.02
CA ARG A 124 -1.88 -2.74 3.89
C ARG A 124 -3.26 -3.34 4.16
N LEU A 125 -3.85 -3.99 3.17
CA LEU A 125 -5.22 -4.53 3.26
C LEU A 125 -5.31 -5.84 4.03
N HIS A 126 -4.22 -6.63 4.00
CA HIS A 126 -4.20 -7.98 4.57
C HIS A 126 -2.93 -8.21 5.40
N PRO A 127 -2.71 -7.45 6.50
CA PRO A 127 -1.46 -7.51 7.26
C PRO A 127 -1.18 -8.90 7.85
N ALA A 128 -2.21 -9.68 8.17
CA ALA A 128 -2.05 -11.04 8.67
C ALA A 128 -1.55 -12.03 7.62
N GLU A 129 -1.93 -11.84 6.36
CA GLU A 129 -1.47 -12.66 5.24
C GLU A 129 -0.04 -12.29 4.85
N ASP A 130 0.25 -11.02 4.81
CA ASP A 130 1.58 -10.49 4.51
C ASP A 130 2.61 -10.87 5.57
N PHE A 131 2.19 -11.00 6.83
CA PHE A 131 3.07 -11.45 7.92
C PHE A 131 3.52 -12.91 7.77
N LYS A 132 2.75 -13.74 7.05
CA LYS A 132 3.06 -15.17 6.84
C LYS A 132 4.07 -15.42 5.73
N LYS A 133 4.28 -14.45 4.84
CA LYS A 133 5.27 -14.51 3.75
C LYS A 133 6.68 -14.23 4.27
#